data_908f0cf9abdfd198369ebd6bb4caf4f2
#
_entry.id   908f0cf9abdfd198369ebd6bb4caf4f2
#
_cell.length_a   1.000
_cell.length_b   1.000
_cell.length_c   1.000
_cell.angle_alpha   90.00
_cell.angle_beta   90.00
_cell.angle_gamma   90.00
#
_symmetry.space_group_name_H-M   'P 1'
#
loop_
_entity.id
_entity.type
_entity.pdbx_description
1 polymer ?
#
loop_
_entity_poly.entity_id
_entity_poly.type
_entity_poly.pdbx_seq_one_letter_code
_entity_poly.pdbx_strand_id
1 'polypeptide(L)'
;MSDVPPRRRKPAWLKVKAPAPRQYRATGALLDELELHTVCREARCPNKGECYSSGTATFLILGDTCTRGCRFCAVETGGAAGLCALDSDEPRRVAEAARRLALRHVVITSVTRDDLPDGGAAQFAAAVAAVRERLPGATVEVLIPDLGGDDAALAAVLAARPDVLNHNLETVVRLYAEVRPQAQYHRSLQVLRRAAAWARGAAPARPPAPGPARPAPPTPARPLVKSGLMVGLGETADEVAAVLADCAAAAVDLVTIGQYLQPERGCLPVARYVAPEEFREYE
;
A
#
# COMPACT_ATOMS: atom_id res chain seq x y z
N MET A 1 -8.97 34.18 -7.03
CA MET A 1 -8.87 33.24 -8.15
C MET A 1 -7.51 32.57 -8.01
N SER A 2 -7.47 31.32 -7.54
CA SER A 2 -6.22 30.58 -7.34
C SER A 2 -5.67 30.18 -8.71
N ASP A 3 -4.48 30.66 -9.02
CA ASP A 3 -3.71 30.35 -10.23
C ASP A 3 -3.24 28.90 -10.15
N VAL A 4 -4.10 27.96 -10.56
CA VAL A 4 -3.74 26.53 -10.62
C VAL A 4 -2.94 26.35 -11.91
N PRO A 5 -1.65 26.01 -11.83
CA PRO A 5 -0.82 25.85 -13.02
C PRO A 5 -1.42 24.77 -13.94
N PRO A 6 -1.33 24.95 -15.27
CA PRO A 6 -1.88 24.00 -16.22
C PRO A 6 -1.24 22.62 -16.04
N ARG A 7 -2.06 21.54 -16.08
CA ARG A 7 -1.57 20.15 -16.01
C ARG A 7 -0.50 19.94 -17.11
N ARG A 8 0.69 19.54 -16.70
CA ARG A 8 1.74 19.13 -17.64
C ARG A 8 1.29 17.92 -18.46
N ARG A 9 1.50 17.94 -19.77
CA ARG A 9 1.21 16.77 -20.62
C ARG A 9 2.11 15.61 -20.20
N LYS A 10 1.50 14.43 -20.03
CA LYS A 10 2.25 13.20 -19.73
C LYS A 10 3.19 12.86 -20.90
N PRO A 11 4.47 12.56 -20.63
CA PRO A 11 5.40 12.12 -21.65
C PRO A 11 5.01 10.76 -22.24
N ALA A 12 5.64 10.38 -23.34
CA ALA A 12 5.27 9.18 -24.10
C ALA A 12 5.44 7.88 -23.30
N TRP A 13 6.43 7.82 -22.41
CA TRP A 13 6.71 6.64 -21.58
C TRP A 13 5.68 6.39 -20.45
N LEU A 14 4.84 7.37 -20.13
CA LEU A 14 3.75 7.21 -19.13
C LEU A 14 2.41 6.82 -19.78
N LYS A 15 2.41 6.37 -21.02
CA LYS A 15 1.22 5.84 -21.67
C LYS A 15 0.94 4.43 -21.18
N VAL A 16 -0.31 4.18 -20.77
CA VAL A 16 -0.81 2.85 -20.41
C VAL A 16 -1.70 2.28 -21.51
N LYS A 17 -1.75 0.97 -21.64
CA LYS A 17 -2.66 0.28 -22.55
C LYS A 17 -4.11 0.45 -22.08
N ALA A 18 -5.05 0.47 -23.03
CA ALA A 18 -6.47 0.42 -22.69
C ALA A 18 -6.77 -0.90 -21.95
N PRO A 19 -7.64 -0.87 -20.94
CA PRO A 19 -7.98 -2.07 -20.17
C PRO A 19 -8.70 -3.11 -21.05
N ALA A 20 -8.52 -4.41 -20.72
CA ALA A 20 -9.28 -5.51 -21.31
C ALA A 20 -10.72 -5.48 -20.77
N PRO A 21 -11.76 -5.13 -21.59
CA PRO A 21 -13.07 -4.72 -21.07
C PRO A 21 -13.80 -5.80 -20.26
N ARG A 22 -13.64 -7.07 -20.66
CA ARG A 22 -14.32 -8.19 -20.00
C ARG A 22 -13.80 -8.44 -18.58
N GLN A 23 -12.49 -8.63 -18.44
CA GLN A 23 -11.87 -8.92 -17.14
C GLN A 23 -11.94 -7.71 -16.20
N TYR A 24 -11.73 -6.51 -16.73
CA TYR A 24 -11.88 -5.27 -15.95
C TYR A 24 -13.26 -5.16 -15.29
N ARG A 25 -14.33 -5.43 -16.09
CA ARG A 25 -15.70 -5.40 -15.56
C ARG A 25 -15.98 -6.52 -14.58
N ALA A 26 -15.48 -7.74 -14.86
CA ALA A 26 -15.67 -8.88 -13.96
C ALA A 26 -15.00 -8.65 -12.59
N THR A 27 -13.76 -8.12 -12.57
CA THR A 27 -13.09 -7.74 -11.33
C THR A 27 -13.87 -6.68 -10.58
N GLY A 28 -14.35 -5.64 -11.29
CA GLY A 28 -15.15 -4.58 -10.68
C GLY A 28 -16.44 -5.10 -10.06
N ALA A 29 -17.22 -5.90 -10.81
CA ALA A 29 -18.49 -6.46 -10.34
C ALA A 29 -18.32 -7.37 -9.12
N LEU A 30 -17.24 -8.16 -9.08
CA LEU A 30 -16.94 -9.00 -7.91
C LEU A 30 -16.68 -8.16 -6.65
N LEU A 31 -15.93 -7.07 -6.77
CA LEU A 31 -15.65 -6.18 -5.65
C LEU A 31 -16.91 -5.46 -5.17
N ASP A 32 -17.80 -5.07 -6.10
CA ASP A 32 -19.10 -4.48 -5.78
C ASP A 32 -20.03 -5.48 -5.07
N GLU A 33 -20.11 -6.71 -5.57
CA GLU A 33 -20.89 -7.80 -4.96
C GLU A 33 -20.47 -8.08 -3.51
N LEU A 34 -19.17 -8.00 -3.24
CA LEU A 34 -18.61 -8.24 -1.92
C LEU A 34 -18.45 -6.98 -1.06
N GLU A 35 -18.96 -5.85 -1.53
CA GLU A 35 -18.90 -4.56 -0.81
C GLU A 35 -17.50 -4.21 -0.34
N LEU A 36 -16.49 -4.37 -1.23
CA LEU A 36 -15.08 -4.16 -0.91
C LEU A 36 -14.53 -2.90 -1.56
N HIS A 37 -13.77 -2.15 -0.77
CA HIS A 37 -12.99 -1.01 -1.22
C HIS A 37 -11.63 -1.43 -1.74
N THR A 38 -11.07 -0.64 -2.66
CA THR A 38 -9.72 -0.84 -3.20
C THR A 38 -8.99 0.47 -3.39
N VAL A 39 -7.68 0.48 -3.15
CA VAL A 39 -6.81 1.62 -3.52
C VAL A 39 -6.97 1.99 -4.99
N CYS A 40 -7.22 0.98 -5.85
CA CYS A 40 -7.41 1.18 -7.27
C CYS A 40 -8.57 2.12 -7.60
N ARG A 41 -9.63 2.11 -6.79
CA ARG A 41 -10.80 3.00 -6.93
C ARG A 41 -10.63 4.27 -6.10
N GLU A 42 -10.46 4.12 -4.79
CA GLU A 42 -10.52 5.22 -3.82
C GLU A 42 -9.36 6.20 -4.00
N ALA A 43 -8.15 5.71 -4.27
CA ALA A 43 -7.00 6.56 -4.57
C ALA A 43 -6.88 6.95 -6.05
N ARG A 44 -7.86 6.60 -6.89
CA ARG A 44 -7.84 6.88 -8.35
C ARG A 44 -6.56 6.44 -9.03
N CYS A 45 -6.10 5.24 -8.68
CA CYS A 45 -4.83 4.70 -9.14
C CYS A 45 -4.76 4.64 -10.69
N PRO A 46 -3.72 5.17 -11.32
CA PRO A 46 -3.58 5.17 -12.78
C PRO A 46 -3.43 3.76 -13.37
N ASN A 47 -2.98 2.80 -12.55
CA ASN A 47 -2.76 1.41 -12.96
C ASN A 47 -4.03 0.53 -12.85
N LYS A 48 -5.17 1.09 -12.36
CA LYS A 48 -6.43 0.35 -12.18
C LYS A 48 -6.84 -0.44 -13.44
N GLY A 49 -6.69 0.17 -14.61
CA GLY A 49 -7.02 -0.46 -15.89
C GLY A 49 -6.26 -1.75 -16.13
N GLU A 50 -4.96 -1.76 -15.88
CA GLU A 50 -4.08 -2.91 -16.02
C GLU A 50 -4.34 -3.95 -14.92
N CYS A 51 -4.37 -3.53 -13.66
CA CYS A 51 -4.60 -4.41 -12.51
C CYS A 51 -5.93 -5.17 -12.64
N TYR A 52 -7.03 -4.48 -12.89
CA TYR A 52 -8.34 -5.12 -13.03
C TYR A 52 -8.42 -6.01 -14.26
N SER A 53 -7.73 -5.65 -15.35
CA SER A 53 -7.64 -6.49 -16.55
C SER A 53 -6.83 -7.76 -16.32
N SER A 54 -5.91 -7.75 -15.35
CA SER A 54 -5.14 -8.92 -14.92
C SER A 54 -5.86 -9.73 -13.83
N GLY A 55 -7.05 -9.30 -13.40
CA GLY A 55 -7.78 -9.96 -12.31
C GLY A 55 -7.14 -9.72 -10.94
N THR A 56 -6.45 -8.58 -10.75
CA THR A 56 -5.82 -8.23 -9.47
C THR A 56 -6.29 -6.89 -8.93
N ALA A 57 -6.26 -6.74 -7.61
CA ALA A 57 -6.62 -5.52 -6.89
C ALA A 57 -5.82 -5.41 -5.59
N THR A 58 -5.62 -4.18 -5.09
CA THR A 58 -5.13 -3.93 -3.74
C THR A 58 -6.32 -3.60 -2.86
N PHE A 59 -6.62 -4.46 -1.89
CA PHE A 59 -7.75 -4.26 -0.99
C PHE A 59 -7.48 -3.11 -0.03
N LEU A 60 -8.51 -2.28 0.18
CA LEU A 60 -8.51 -1.19 1.13
C LEU A 60 -9.50 -1.55 2.24
N ILE A 61 -9.01 -1.81 3.43
CA ILE A 61 -9.83 -2.17 4.60
C ILE A 61 -10.06 -0.97 5.53
N LEU A 62 -10.93 -1.13 6.50
CA LEU A 62 -11.35 -0.12 7.49
C LEU A 62 -12.22 0.99 6.91
N GLY A 63 -12.86 0.73 5.75
CA GLY A 63 -13.73 1.66 5.05
C GLY A 63 -13.01 2.45 3.96
N ASP A 64 -13.64 3.54 3.52
CA ASP A 64 -13.23 4.39 2.40
C ASP A 64 -12.81 5.81 2.82
N THR A 65 -12.94 6.15 4.10
CA THR A 65 -12.67 7.48 4.64
C THR A 65 -11.49 7.46 5.60
N CYS A 66 -10.48 8.28 5.31
CA CYS A 66 -9.21 8.36 6.05
C CYS A 66 -9.25 9.50 7.06
N THR A 67 -8.66 9.30 8.25
CA THR A 67 -8.49 10.37 9.25
C THR A 67 -7.38 11.36 8.89
N ARG A 68 -6.55 11.05 7.88
CA ARG A 68 -5.42 11.88 7.46
C ARG A 68 -5.58 12.39 6.04
N GLY A 69 -5.23 13.66 5.82
CA GLY A 69 -5.27 14.35 4.53
C GLY A 69 -3.91 14.42 3.84
N CYS A 70 -3.35 13.29 3.43
CA CYS A 70 -2.13 13.28 2.62
C CYS A 70 -2.37 13.95 1.27
N ARG A 71 -1.63 15.02 0.94
CA ARG A 71 -1.93 15.88 -0.22
C ARG A 71 -1.67 15.24 -1.58
N PHE A 72 -1.11 14.05 -1.62
CA PHE A 72 -0.96 13.25 -2.84
C PHE A 72 -2.09 12.26 -3.09
N CYS A 73 -2.93 12.01 -2.08
CA CYS A 73 -3.92 10.94 -2.05
C CYS A 73 -5.33 11.47 -2.37
N ALA A 74 -6.10 10.71 -3.14
CA ALA A 74 -7.48 11.04 -3.47
C ALA A 74 -8.50 10.22 -2.65
N VAL A 75 -8.06 9.47 -1.66
CA VAL A 75 -8.95 8.81 -0.71
C VAL A 75 -9.69 9.88 0.08
N GLU A 76 -11.00 9.69 0.26
CA GLU A 76 -11.84 10.62 1.00
C GLU A 76 -11.30 10.85 2.41
N THR A 77 -11.36 12.10 2.87
CA THR A 77 -10.86 12.49 4.19
C THR A 77 -12.02 12.96 5.06
N GLY A 78 -12.10 12.43 6.28
CA GLY A 78 -13.17 12.78 7.21
C GLY A 78 -12.72 12.80 8.66
N GLY A 79 -13.44 13.57 9.48
CA GLY A 79 -13.31 13.51 10.94
C GLY A 79 -14.06 12.30 11.53
N ALA A 80 -13.80 12.02 12.81
CA ALA A 80 -14.34 10.85 13.52
C ALA A 80 -15.86 10.63 13.38
N ALA A 81 -16.65 11.71 13.26
CA ALA A 81 -18.11 11.64 13.11
C ALA A 81 -18.58 11.08 11.75
N GLY A 82 -17.72 11.07 10.73
CA GLY A 82 -18.03 10.58 9.38
C GLY A 82 -17.46 9.20 9.07
N LEU A 83 -16.79 8.56 10.04
CA LEU A 83 -16.16 7.26 9.83
C LEU A 83 -17.15 6.12 10.02
N CYS A 84 -17.07 5.12 9.15
CA CYS A 84 -17.85 3.89 9.30
C CYS A 84 -17.42 3.11 10.54
N ALA A 85 -18.39 2.44 11.16
CA ALA A 85 -18.10 1.43 12.18
C ALA A 85 -17.21 0.32 11.58
N LEU A 86 -16.41 -0.34 12.43
CA LEU A 86 -15.64 -1.49 12.00
C LEU A 86 -16.57 -2.61 11.56
N ASP A 87 -16.30 -3.14 10.37
CA ASP A 87 -17.02 -4.29 9.85
C ASP A 87 -16.21 -5.57 10.14
N SER A 88 -16.71 -6.36 11.09
CA SER A 88 -16.07 -7.61 11.49
C SER A 88 -16.09 -8.69 10.40
N ASP A 89 -16.93 -8.55 9.35
CA ASP A 89 -17.03 -9.50 8.25
C ASP A 89 -16.13 -9.11 7.05
N GLU A 90 -15.60 -7.90 7.03
CA GLU A 90 -14.70 -7.41 5.96
C GLU A 90 -13.50 -8.35 5.71
N PRO A 91 -12.79 -8.88 6.73
CA PRO A 91 -11.68 -9.83 6.53
C PRO A 91 -12.10 -11.09 5.75
N ARG A 92 -13.28 -11.63 6.05
CA ARG A 92 -13.83 -12.80 5.35
C ARG A 92 -14.14 -12.48 3.88
N ARG A 93 -14.75 -11.32 3.60
CA ARG A 93 -15.05 -10.87 2.24
C ARG A 93 -13.79 -10.61 1.43
N VAL A 94 -12.74 -10.02 2.03
CA VAL A 94 -11.40 -9.88 1.39
C VAL A 94 -10.84 -11.25 0.99
N ALA A 95 -10.87 -12.22 1.90
CA ALA A 95 -10.39 -13.57 1.61
C ALA A 95 -11.21 -14.26 0.51
N GLU A 96 -12.53 -14.07 0.49
CA GLU A 96 -13.40 -14.61 -0.56
C GLU A 96 -13.13 -13.95 -1.92
N ALA A 97 -12.95 -12.64 -1.97
CA ALA A 97 -12.56 -11.93 -3.21
C ALA A 97 -11.21 -12.44 -3.74
N ALA A 98 -10.21 -12.54 -2.85
CA ALA A 98 -8.89 -13.07 -3.21
C ALA A 98 -8.97 -14.48 -3.79
N ARG A 99 -9.82 -15.35 -3.21
CA ARG A 99 -10.07 -16.72 -3.69
C ARG A 99 -10.73 -16.72 -5.07
N ARG A 100 -11.79 -15.92 -5.27
CA ARG A 100 -12.53 -15.86 -6.54
C ARG A 100 -11.68 -15.24 -7.67
N LEU A 101 -10.77 -14.32 -7.33
CA LEU A 101 -9.78 -13.77 -8.26
C LEU A 101 -8.57 -14.70 -8.47
N ALA A 102 -8.51 -15.83 -7.76
CA ALA A 102 -7.41 -16.80 -7.80
C ALA A 102 -6.03 -16.13 -7.55
N LEU A 103 -5.97 -15.20 -6.59
CA LEU A 103 -4.75 -14.45 -6.29
C LEU A 103 -3.70 -15.37 -5.67
N ARG A 104 -2.47 -15.23 -6.12
CA ARG A 104 -1.28 -15.88 -5.53
C ARG A 104 -0.52 -14.97 -4.58
N HIS A 105 -0.74 -13.68 -4.71
CA HIS A 105 -0.22 -12.63 -3.85
C HIS A 105 -1.35 -11.66 -3.54
N VAL A 106 -1.67 -11.51 -2.26
CA VAL A 106 -2.78 -10.68 -1.78
C VAL A 106 -2.19 -9.46 -1.10
N VAL A 107 -2.51 -8.28 -1.61
CA VAL A 107 -2.08 -7.00 -1.03
C VAL A 107 -3.26 -6.35 -0.32
N ILE A 108 -3.08 -6.09 0.97
CA ILE A 108 -4.08 -5.48 1.85
C ILE A 108 -3.49 -4.19 2.42
N THR A 109 -4.23 -3.11 2.28
CA THR A 109 -3.90 -1.83 2.92
C THR A 109 -5.15 -1.27 3.59
N SER A 110 -5.04 -0.14 4.27
CA SER A 110 -6.17 0.52 4.91
C SER A 110 -6.16 2.02 4.70
N VAL A 111 -7.29 2.66 4.95
CA VAL A 111 -7.32 4.05 5.36
C VAL A 111 -6.66 4.18 6.74
N THR A 112 -6.13 5.37 7.08
CA THR A 112 -5.67 5.60 8.45
C THR A 112 -6.88 5.83 9.36
N ARG A 113 -6.87 5.20 10.53
CA ARG A 113 -7.92 5.25 11.55
C ARG A 113 -7.30 5.65 12.89
N ASP A 114 -6.82 6.91 12.98
CA ASP A 114 -6.26 7.46 14.23
C ASP A 114 -7.31 7.57 15.37
N ASP A 115 -8.58 7.36 15.05
CA ASP A 115 -9.70 7.27 15.98
C ASP A 115 -9.78 5.91 16.71
N LEU A 116 -9.14 4.87 16.16
CA LEU A 116 -9.10 3.54 16.77
C LEU A 116 -7.91 3.41 17.73
N PRO A 117 -8.09 2.79 18.89
CA PRO A 117 -7.01 2.65 19.86
C PRO A 117 -5.76 1.93 19.34
N ASP A 118 -5.94 0.98 18.40
CA ASP A 118 -4.88 0.18 17.79
C ASP A 118 -4.57 0.61 16.34
N GLY A 119 -5.15 1.72 15.87
CA GLY A 119 -5.01 2.19 14.49
C GLY A 119 -5.50 1.20 13.44
N GLY A 120 -6.30 0.18 13.82
CA GLY A 120 -6.83 -0.86 12.96
C GLY A 120 -5.94 -2.12 12.86
N ALA A 121 -4.94 -2.27 13.72
CA ALA A 121 -4.02 -3.41 13.70
C ALA A 121 -4.72 -4.77 13.82
N ALA A 122 -5.75 -4.87 14.67
CA ALA A 122 -6.55 -6.09 14.83
C ALA A 122 -7.26 -6.50 13.52
N GLN A 123 -7.75 -5.54 12.75
CA GLN A 123 -8.41 -5.81 11.47
C GLN A 123 -7.40 -6.32 10.41
N PHE A 124 -6.19 -5.75 10.38
CA PHE A 124 -5.10 -6.30 9.54
C PHE A 124 -4.80 -7.76 9.92
N ALA A 125 -4.66 -8.04 11.22
CA ALA A 125 -4.38 -9.39 11.69
C ALA A 125 -5.49 -10.37 11.30
N ALA A 126 -6.76 -9.97 11.46
CA ALA A 126 -7.92 -10.76 11.05
C ALA A 126 -7.95 -11.01 9.53
N ALA A 127 -7.63 -9.99 8.72
CA ALA A 127 -7.58 -10.12 7.26
C ALA A 127 -6.47 -11.08 6.80
N VAL A 128 -5.28 -11.00 7.39
CA VAL A 128 -4.18 -11.96 7.13
C VAL A 128 -4.62 -13.39 7.48
N ALA A 129 -5.24 -13.59 8.65
CA ALA A 129 -5.71 -14.90 9.10
C ALA A 129 -6.77 -15.48 8.15
N ALA A 130 -7.77 -14.68 7.75
CA ALA A 130 -8.84 -15.09 6.85
C ALA A 130 -8.31 -15.46 5.45
N VAL A 131 -7.36 -14.68 4.91
CA VAL A 131 -6.71 -15.01 3.63
C VAL A 131 -5.93 -16.32 3.74
N ARG A 132 -5.17 -16.52 4.81
CA ARG A 132 -4.41 -17.76 5.00
C ARG A 132 -5.28 -19.00 5.14
N GLU A 133 -6.43 -18.88 5.77
CA GLU A 133 -7.40 -19.97 5.87
C GLU A 133 -7.98 -20.35 4.49
N ARG A 134 -8.37 -19.34 3.69
CA ARG A 134 -9.02 -19.56 2.39
C ARG A 134 -8.05 -19.86 1.25
N LEU A 135 -6.84 -19.29 1.29
CA LEU A 135 -5.79 -19.41 0.27
C LEU A 135 -4.45 -19.80 0.93
N PRO A 136 -4.33 -21.02 1.42
CA PRO A 136 -3.12 -21.42 2.17
C PRO A 136 -1.82 -21.34 1.35
N GLY A 137 -1.87 -21.29 0.01
CA GLY A 137 -0.71 -21.14 -0.87
C GLY A 137 -0.40 -19.72 -1.32
N ALA A 138 -1.25 -18.73 -0.98
CA ALA A 138 -1.00 -17.34 -1.36
C ALA A 138 -0.04 -16.66 -0.39
N THR A 139 0.80 -15.76 -0.89
CA THR A 139 1.55 -14.82 -0.08
C THR A 139 0.68 -13.61 0.27
N VAL A 140 0.88 -13.02 1.46
CA VAL A 140 0.13 -11.87 1.94
C VAL A 140 1.08 -10.72 2.23
N GLU A 141 0.85 -9.60 1.56
CA GLU A 141 1.49 -8.31 1.82
C GLU A 141 0.49 -7.41 2.55
N VAL A 142 0.94 -6.77 3.63
CA VAL A 142 0.17 -5.71 4.29
C VAL A 142 0.90 -4.38 4.15
N LEU A 143 0.22 -3.35 3.64
CA LEU A 143 0.71 -1.97 3.63
C LEU A 143 0.00 -1.22 4.76
N ILE A 144 0.71 -1.03 5.86
CA ILE A 144 0.15 -0.44 7.09
C ILE A 144 0.41 1.07 7.17
N PRO A 145 -0.47 1.85 7.85
CA PRO A 145 -0.15 3.19 8.31
C PRO A 145 0.95 3.13 9.39
N ASP A 146 1.37 4.28 9.92
CA ASP A 146 2.36 4.31 11.00
C ASP A 146 1.82 3.87 12.38
N LEU A 147 0.53 3.52 12.46
CA LEU A 147 -0.17 3.09 13.69
C LEU A 147 0.09 4.01 14.89
N GLY A 148 0.28 5.33 14.65
CA GLY A 148 0.65 6.27 15.69
C GLY A 148 2.05 6.03 16.31
N GLY A 149 2.79 5.04 15.82
CA GLY A 149 4.06 4.56 16.39
C GLY A 149 3.87 3.58 17.55
N ASP A 150 2.66 3.04 17.73
CA ASP A 150 2.34 2.10 18.80
C ASP A 150 3.00 0.74 18.55
N ASP A 151 3.81 0.30 19.52
CA ASP A 151 4.54 -0.97 19.46
C ASP A 151 3.64 -2.18 19.60
N ALA A 152 2.58 -2.10 20.39
CA ALA A 152 1.66 -3.19 20.59
C ALA A 152 0.80 -3.42 19.34
N ALA A 153 0.35 -2.33 18.70
CA ALA A 153 -0.36 -2.38 17.43
C ALA A 153 0.51 -3.00 16.33
N LEU A 154 1.77 -2.54 16.18
CA LEU A 154 2.71 -3.13 15.22
C LEU A 154 2.96 -4.62 15.52
N ALA A 155 3.16 -4.98 16.80
CA ALA A 155 3.37 -6.37 17.19
C ALA A 155 2.16 -7.26 16.86
N ALA A 156 0.93 -6.76 17.00
CA ALA A 156 -0.29 -7.49 16.64
C ALA A 156 -0.34 -7.81 15.14
N VAL A 157 0.00 -6.86 14.27
CA VAL A 157 0.08 -7.10 12.82
C VAL A 157 1.19 -8.12 12.50
N LEU A 158 2.36 -7.97 13.10
CA LEU A 158 3.50 -8.86 12.88
C LEU A 158 3.22 -10.29 13.37
N ALA A 159 2.51 -10.44 14.49
CA ALA A 159 2.11 -11.74 15.02
C ALA A 159 1.17 -12.52 14.08
N ALA A 160 0.39 -11.84 13.25
CA ALA A 160 -0.39 -12.47 12.17
C ALA A 160 0.50 -13.03 11.04
N ARG A 161 1.80 -12.69 11.03
CA ARG A 161 2.85 -13.22 10.14
C ARG A 161 2.54 -12.97 8.65
N PRO A 162 2.36 -11.71 8.21
CA PRO A 162 2.34 -11.41 6.79
C PRO A 162 3.67 -11.85 6.15
N ASP A 163 3.67 -12.20 4.86
CA ASP A 163 4.89 -12.53 4.13
C ASP A 163 5.71 -11.27 3.81
N VAL A 164 5.02 -10.15 3.60
CA VAL A 164 5.61 -8.82 3.41
C VAL A 164 4.89 -7.83 4.30
N LEU A 165 5.64 -7.13 5.16
CA LEU A 165 5.16 -5.93 5.84
C LEU A 165 5.70 -4.71 5.11
N ASN A 166 4.80 -3.91 4.57
CA ASN A 166 5.10 -2.67 3.88
C ASN A 166 4.63 -1.46 4.70
N HIS A 167 5.48 -0.45 4.79
CA HIS A 167 5.12 0.87 5.28
C HIS A 167 5.86 1.92 4.44
N ASN A 168 5.12 2.75 3.72
CA ASN A 168 5.70 3.69 2.78
C ASN A 168 6.20 4.97 3.48
N LEU A 169 7.40 5.42 3.11
CA LEU A 169 7.91 6.76 3.45
C LEU A 169 7.25 7.85 2.59
N GLU A 170 6.84 7.51 1.38
CA GLU A 170 6.11 8.30 0.38
C GLU A 170 6.90 9.44 -0.23
N THR A 171 7.70 10.19 0.54
CA THR A 171 8.48 11.34 0.05
C THR A 171 9.72 11.58 0.92
N VAL A 172 10.55 12.53 0.52
CA VAL A 172 11.77 12.93 1.21
C VAL A 172 11.49 13.81 2.42
N VAL A 173 12.43 13.89 3.38
CA VAL A 173 12.26 14.57 4.68
C VAL A 173 11.75 16.00 4.52
N ARG A 174 12.37 16.78 3.61
CA ARG A 174 12.02 18.21 3.40
C ARG A 174 10.57 18.40 2.99
N LEU A 175 10.02 17.46 2.21
CA LEU A 175 8.66 17.55 1.67
C LEU A 175 7.60 16.97 2.61
N TYR A 176 7.99 16.33 3.71
CA TYR A 176 7.06 15.57 4.55
C TYR A 176 5.91 16.44 5.09
N ALA A 177 6.23 17.63 5.62
CA ALA A 177 5.23 18.53 6.17
C ALA A 177 4.22 19.03 5.11
N GLU A 178 4.64 19.14 3.85
CA GLU A 178 3.76 19.54 2.76
C GLU A 178 2.95 18.36 2.21
N VAL A 179 3.58 17.21 2.00
CA VAL A 179 3.01 16.04 1.32
C VAL A 179 2.16 15.20 2.26
N ARG A 180 2.59 15.06 3.51
CA ARG A 180 1.96 14.24 4.57
C ARG A 180 1.89 14.99 5.90
N PRO A 181 1.08 16.04 6.03
CA PRO A 181 1.15 16.98 7.17
C PRO A 181 0.91 16.33 8.54
N GLN A 182 0.21 15.20 8.60
CA GLN A 182 -0.09 14.49 9.86
C GLN A 182 0.84 13.30 10.12
N ALA A 183 1.75 12.98 9.21
CA ALA A 183 2.74 11.92 9.37
C ALA A 183 4.10 12.49 9.82
N GLN A 184 4.96 11.62 10.34
CA GLN A 184 6.31 11.97 10.79
C GLN A 184 7.33 11.01 10.17
N TYR A 185 8.33 11.56 9.48
CA TYR A 185 9.35 10.77 8.80
C TYR A 185 10.08 9.82 9.75
N HIS A 186 10.52 10.32 10.90
CA HIS A 186 11.22 9.51 11.90
C HIS A 186 10.35 8.40 12.50
N ARG A 187 9.05 8.65 12.70
CA ARG A 187 8.10 7.62 13.14
C ARG A 187 8.00 6.52 12.09
N SER A 188 7.86 6.87 10.82
CA SER A 188 7.82 5.90 9.73
C SER A 188 9.08 5.05 9.67
N LEU A 189 10.27 5.64 9.82
CA LEU A 189 11.53 4.89 9.92
C LEU A 189 11.59 4.00 11.16
N GLN A 190 11.05 4.43 12.30
CA GLN A 190 10.99 3.58 13.50
C GLN A 190 10.11 2.35 13.28
N VAL A 191 8.93 2.51 12.65
CA VAL A 191 8.07 1.37 12.28
C VAL A 191 8.84 0.37 11.43
N LEU A 192 9.54 0.83 10.39
CA LEU A 192 10.34 -0.03 9.52
C LEU A 192 11.48 -0.75 10.26
N ARG A 193 12.24 -0.03 11.11
CA ARG A 193 13.32 -0.61 11.95
C ARG A 193 12.80 -1.71 12.88
N ARG A 194 11.67 -1.46 13.55
CA ARG A 194 11.05 -2.42 14.47
C ARG A 194 10.52 -3.65 13.71
N ALA A 195 9.86 -3.43 12.59
CA ALA A 195 9.41 -4.52 11.71
C ALA A 195 10.59 -5.37 11.22
N ALA A 196 11.69 -4.74 10.81
CA ALA A 196 12.89 -5.43 10.36
C ALA A 196 13.61 -6.20 11.50
N ALA A 197 13.65 -5.65 12.71
CA ALA A 197 14.20 -6.33 13.88
C ALA A 197 13.36 -7.58 14.23
N TRP A 198 12.03 -7.44 14.22
CA TRP A 198 11.12 -8.56 14.44
C TRP A 198 11.28 -9.64 13.36
N ALA A 199 11.31 -9.26 12.09
CA ALA A 199 11.43 -10.19 10.96
C ALA A 199 12.73 -11.02 11.02
N ARG A 200 13.83 -10.45 11.50
CA ARG A 200 15.11 -11.15 11.68
C ARG A 200 15.12 -12.08 12.89
N GLY A 201 14.37 -11.80 13.93
CA GLY A 201 14.19 -12.65 15.11
C GLY A 201 13.05 -13.67 14.99
N ALA A 202 12.21 -13.57 13.96
CA ALA A 202 11.09 -14.47 13.76
C ALA A 202 11.56 -15.88 13.36
N ALA A 203 10.84 -16.90 13.84
CA ALA A 203 11.03 -18.27 13.36
C ALA A 203 10.81 -18.35 11.82
N PRO A 204 11.45 -19.31 11.13
CA PRO A 204 11.37 -19.43 9.67
C PRO A 204 9.93 -19.43 9.18
N ALA A 205 9.74 -18.89 7.99
CA ALA A 205 8.44 -18.81 7.34
C ALA A 205 7.79 -20.20 7.25
N ARG A 206 6.47 -20.21 7.23
CA ARG A 206 5.66 -21.45 7.08
C ARG A 206 6.10 -22.23 5.83
N PRO A 207 6.20 -23.56 5.89
CA PRO A 207 6.42 -24.36 4.69
C PRO A 207 5.30 -24.11 3.66
N PRO A 208 5.62 -24.11 2.35
CA PRO A 208 4.61 -23.96 1.30
C PRO A 208 3.53 -25.05 1.44
N ALA A 209 2.27 -24.65 1.37
CA ALA A 209 1.18 -25.62 1.35
C ALA A 209 1.26 -26.44 0.06
N PRO A 210 0.93 -27.73 0.10
CA PRO A 210 0.74 -28.51 -1.11
C PRO A 210 -0.45 -27.93 -1.87
N GLY A 211 -0.18 -27.27 -2.99
CA GLY A 211 -1.17 -26.60 -3.82
C GLY A 211 -1.19 -27.16 -5.24
N PRO A 212 -2.27 -26.91 -5.98
CA PRO A 212 -2.40 -27.41 -7.35
C PRO A 212 -1.35 -26.85 -8.30
N ALA A 213 -1.01 -27.58 -9.25
CA ALA A 213 -0.02 -27.60 -10.34
C ALA A 213 0.56 -26.30 -10.95
N ARG A 214 0.40 -25.14 -10.36
CA ARG A 214 1.08 -23.89 -10.76
C ARG A 214 1.95 -23.40 -9.62
N PRO A 215 3.27 -23.21 -9.82
CA PRO A 215 4.15 -22.83 -8.73
C PRO A 215 3.71 -21.49 -8.12
N ALA A 216 3.37 -21.51 -6.84
CA ALA A 216 3.21 -20.30 -6.06
C ALA A 216 4.55 -19.53 -6.04
N PRO A 217 4.56 -18.21 -5.91
CA PRO A 217 5.80 -17.48 -5.68
C PRO A 217 6.49 -18.10 -4.44
N PRO A 218 7.83 -18.18 -4.43
CA PRO A 218 8.55 -18.74 -3.29
C PRO A 218 8.18 -17.94 -2.04
N THR A 219 7.72 -18.64 -1.00
CA THR A 219 7.48 -18.04 0.31
C THR A 219 8.85 -17.61 0.85
N PRO A 220 9.05 -16.33 1.22
CA PRO A 220 10.33 -15.89 1.76
C PRO A 220 10.66 -16.66 3.04
N ALA A 221 11.94 -16.94 3.27
CA ALA A 221 12.41 -17.69 4.45
C ALA A 221 12.06 -16.97 5.77
N ARG A 222 11.81 -15.66 5.71
CA ARG A 222 11.32 -14.80 6.80
C ARG A 222 10.38 -13.74 6.20
N PRO A 223 9.55 -13.06 6.99
CA PRO A 223 8.84 -11.88 6.53
C PRO A 223 9.80 -10.84 5.95
N LEU A 224 9.44 -10.26 4.81
CA LEU A 224 10.19 -9.16 4.21
C LEU A 224 9.63 -7.83 4.68
N VAL A 225 10.51 -6.85 4.85
CA VAL A 225 10.12 -5.46 5.13
C VAL A 225 10.30 -4.63 3.88
N LYS A 226 9.24 -3.92 3.53
CA LYS A 226 9.17 -3.13 2.30
C LYS A 226 8.84 -1.67 2.62
N SER A 227 9.34 -0.77 1.80
CA SER A 227 8.94 0.64 1.80
C SER A 227 8.68 1.14 0.38
N GLY A 228 8.07 2.31 0.26
CA GLY A 228 7.78 2.96 -1.01
C GLY A 228 8.05 4.46 -0.95
N LEU A 229 8.48 4.98 -2.09
CA LEU A 229 8.78 6.39 -2.32
C LEU A 229 8.18 6.83 -3.65
N MET A 230 7.56 8.00 -3.67
CA MET A 230 7.14 8.67 -4.90
C MET A 230 8.15 9.74 -5.29
N VAL A 231 8.43 9.83 -6.58
CA VAL A 231 9.25 10.90 -7.17
C VAL A 231 8.43 11.76 -8.12
N GLY A 232 8.83 13.02 -8.27
CA GLY A 232 8.10 14.00 -9.09
C GLY A 232 7.27 14.99 -8.26
N LEU A 233 7.51 15.05 -6.94
CA LEU A 233 6.90 16.01 -5.99
C LEU A 233 7.79 17.24 -5.73
N GLY A 234 9.03 17.28 -6.27
CA GLY A 234 9.98 18.37 -6.11
C GLY A 234 11.23 18.01 -5.29
N GLU A 235 11.44 16.74 -5.03
CA GLU A 235 12.65 16.18 -4.45
C GLU A 235 13.85 16.30 -5.40
N THR A 236 15.05 16.30 -4.83
CA THR A 236 16.31 16.16 -5.58
C THR A 236 16.80 14.71 -5.56
N ALA A 237 17.71 14.36 -6.46
CA ALA A 237 18.32 13.02 -6.48
C ALA A 237 19.06 12.71 -5.18
N ASP A 238 19.80 13.69 -4.62
CA ASP A 238 20.50 13.53 -3.34
C ASP A 238 19.54 13.24 -2.17
N GLU A 239 18.37 13.88 -2.17
CA GLU A 239 17.34 13.61 -1.14
C GLU A 239 16.76 12.22 -1.28
N VAL A 240 16.55 11.72 -2.51
CA VAL A 240 16.13 10.33 -2.76
C VAL A 240 17.20 9.36 -2.28
N ALA A 241 18.47 9.60 -2.62
CA ALA A 241 19.61 8.79 -2.17
C ALA A 241 19.70 8.74 -0.63
N ALA A 242 19.46 9.87 0.05
CA ALA A 242 19.43 9.92 1.51
C ALA A 242 18.30 9.04 2.10
N VAL A 243 17.10 9.05 1.50
CA VAL A 243 15.99 8.17 1.92
C VAL A 243 16.33 6.70 1.68
N LEU A 244 16.99 6.36 0.58
CA LEU A 244 17.44 4.98 0.32
C LEU A 244 18.49 4.53 1.34
N ALA A 245 19.43 5.42 1.72
CA ALA A 245 20.39 5.15 2.78
C ALA A 245 19.69 4.93 4.14
N ASP A 246 18.68 5.73 4.47
CA ASP A 246 17.86 5.55 5.67
C ASP A 246 17.12 4.21 5.67
N CYS A 247 16.56 3.80 4.52
CA CYS A 247 15.92 2.49 4.34
C CYS A 247 16.92 1.35 4.56
N ALA A 248 18.13 1.46 3.98
CA ALA A 248 19.20 0.48 4.19
C ALA A 248 19.63 0.39 5.66
N ALA A 249 19.82 1.54 6.33
CA ALA A 249 20.13 1.61 7.76
C ALA A 249 18.99 1.07 8.65
N ALA A 250 17.74 1.16 8.19
CA ALA A 250 16.57 0.55 8.84
C ALA A 250 16.43 -0.95 8.51
N ALA A 251 17.32 -1.50 7.68
CA ALA A 251 17.32 -2.87 7.19
C ALA A 251 16.01 -3.27 6.47
N VAL A 252 15.49 -2.37 5.69
CA VAL A 252 14.40 -2.61 4.73
C VAL A 252 14.92 -3.52 3.63
N ASP A 253 14.16 -4.54 3.26
CA ASP A 253 14.56 -5.54 2.26
C ASP A 253 14.23 -5.09 0.84
N LEU A 254 13.13 -4.34 0.65
CA LEU A 254 12.60 -3.95 -0.64
C LEU A 254 12.19 -2.46 -0.60
N VAL A 255 12.57 -1.70 -1.61
CA VAL A 255 12.07 -0.35 -1.82
C VAL A 255 11.46 -0.25 -3.22
N THR A 256 10.26 0.33 -3.30
CA THR A 256 9.64 0.65 -4.58
C THR A 256 9.68 2.16 -4.80
N ILE A 257 10.16 2.59 -5.97
CA ILE A 257 10.16 4.00 -6.36
C ILE A 257 9.21 4.16 -7.53
N GLY A 258 8.23 5.05 -7.41
CA GLY A 258 7.21 5.27 -8.42
C GLY A 258 7.06 6.75 -8.80
N GLN A 259 6.73 7.03 -10.08
CA GLN A 259 6.36 8.37 -10.50
C GLN A 259 5.05 8.80 -9.85
N TYR A 260 5.06 9.92 -9.15
CA TYR A 260 3.83 10.57 -8.69
C TYR A 260 2.99 11.04 -9.88
N LEU A 261 1.72 10.69 -9.88
CA LEU A 261 0.74 11.19 -10.84
C LEU A 261 -0.42 11.80 -10.07
N GLN A 262 -0.68 13.10 -10.27
CA GLN A 262 -1.77 13.79 -9.60
C GLN A 262 -3.11 13.10 -9.89
N PRO A 263 -3.78 12.51 -8.88
CA PRO A 263 -5.02 11.76 -9.11
C PRO A 263 -6.19 12.69 -9.41
N GLU A 264 -6.25 13.85 -8.74
CA GLU A 264 -7.29 14.87 -8.96
C GLU A 264 -6.76 16.29 -8.72
N ARG A 265 -7.58 17.32 -9.05
CA ARG A 265 -7.17 18.74 -8.98
C ARG A 265 -6.87 19.23 -7.57
N GLY A 266 -7.47 18.61 -6.55
CA GLY A 266 -7.25 18.95 -5.13
C GLY A 266 -5.90 18.48 -4.58
N CYS A 267 -5.28 17.49 -5.21
CA CYS A 267 -3.98 16.95 -4.81
C CYS A 267 -2.82 17.79 -5.34
N LEU A 268 -1.62 17.58 -4.77
CA LEU A 268 -0.41 18.27 -5.19
C LEU A 268 -0.18 18.14 -6.71
N PRO A 269 0.23 19.19 -7.40
CA PRO A 269 0.60 19.11 -8.80
C PRO A 269 1.89 18.30 -8.98
N VAL A 270 2.03 17.64 -10.13
CA VAL A 270 3.30 17.00 -10.53
C VAL A 270 4.35 18.07 -10.77
N ALA A 271 5.41 18.09 -9.98
CA ALA A 271 6.51 19.03 -10.13
C ALA A 271 7.33 18.72 -11.40
N ARG A 272 7.64 17.43 -11.61
CA ARG A 272 8.31 16.94 -12.82
C ARG A 272 7.93 15.49 -13.14
N TYR A 273 8.09 15.10 -14.39
CA TYR A 273 8.09 13.69 -14.79
C TYR A 273 9.53 13.21 -14.85
N VAL A 274 9.86 12.24 -14.03
CA VAL A 274 11.20 11.65 -13.90
C VAL A 274 11.43 10.72 -15.08
N ALA A 275 12.59 10.86 -15.73
CA ALA A 275 12.93 10.03 -16.89
C ALA A 275 13.22 8.58 -16.48
N PRO A 276 12.93 7.58 -17.34
CA PRO A 276 13.23 6.17 -17.05
C PRO A 276 14.70 5.91 -16.71
N GLU A 277 15.61 6.71 -17.26
CA GLU A 277 17.06 6.65 -17.02
C GLU A 277 17.38 6.93 -15.55
N GLU A 278 16.75 7.95 -14.97
CA GLU A 278 16.94 8.34 -13.57
C GLU A 278 16.42 7.27 -12.59
N PHE A 279 15.36 6.54 -12.94
CA PHE A 279 14.92 5.39 -12.13
C PHE A 279 15.98 4.29 -12.05
N ARG A 280 16.78 4.09 -13.10
CA ARG A 280 17.88 3.13 -13.11
C ARG A 280 19.07 3.58 -12.26
N GLU A 281 19.21 4.88 -12.01
CA GLU A 281 20.24 5.42 -11.10
C GLU A 281 19.87 5.18 -9.63
N TYR A 282 18.58 4.94 -9.33
CA TYR A 282 18.08 4.62 -7.99
C TYR A 282 18.12 3.12 -7.66
N GLU A 283 18.39 2.26 -8.63
CA GLU A 283 18.55 0.80 -8.44
C GLU A 283 19.91 0.46 -7.80
#